data_181aad4f555f748b20b686c50cb2c5f3
#
_entry.id   181aad4f555f748b20b686c50cb2c5f3
#
_cell.length_a   1.000
_cell.length_b   1.000
_cell.length_c   1.000
_cell.angle_alpha   90.00
_cell.angle_beta   90.00
_cell.angle_gamma   90.00
#
_symmetry.space_group_name_H-M   'P 1'
#
loop_
_entity.id
_entity.type
_entity.pdbx_description
1 polymer ?
#
loop_
_entity_poly.entity_id
_entity_poly.type
_entity_poly.pdbx_seq_one_letter_code
_entity_poly.pdbx_strand_id
1 'polypeptide(L)'
;QDTAPIPEKSEGKELSKQEKTHQQALGLIAAHGGPENIVDVNACITRLRIDVKDKSLVDKDTIVNQYEALGFAENGMQMQSIYGAYANVLKMEIQDILGLEE
;
A
#
# COMPACT_ATOMS: atom_id res chain seq x y z
N GLN A 1 26.72 -12.70 10.36
CA GLN A 1 26.40 -12.38 10.00
C GLN A 1 26.04 -12.28 9.75
N ASP A 2 26.42 -12.24 10.08
CA ASP A 2 26.05 -11.76 9.71
C ASP A 2 25.79 -11.55 9.64
N THR A 3 26.22 -11.90 9.97
CA THR A 3 25.94 -11.36 9.88
C THR A 3 25.61 -10.87 9.98
N ALA A 4 25.92 -10.94 10.23
CA ALA A 4 25.65 -10.30 10.33
C ALA A 4 25.31 -9.68 10.51
N PRO A 5 25.66 -9.79 10.66
CA PRO A 5 25.16 -9.04 10.96
C PRO A 5 25.17 -7.96 11.05
N ILE A 6 25.39 -7.49 11.17
CA ILE A 6 25.15 -6.43 11.36
C ILE A 6 25.55 -5.41 10.58
N PRO A 7 26.36 -5.43 9.99
CA PRO A 7 26.65 -4.37 9.18
C PRO A 7 25.54 -4.03 8.44
N GLU A 8 24.87 -4.57 8.63
CA GLU A 8 23.77 -4.33 8.12
C GLU A 8 23.25 -3.04 8.29
N LYS A 9 23.85 -2.18 8.98
CA LYS A 9 23.24 -1.00 9.28
C LYS A 9 22.94 -0.18 8.07
N SER A 10 23.84 0.18 7.25
CA SER A 10 23.54 1.04 6.14
C SER A 10 22.83 0.31 5.06
N GLU A 11 23.24 -0.88 4.79
CA GLU A 11 22.52 -1.63 3.82
C GLU A 11 21.17 -1.95 4.33
N GLY A 12 21.03 -2.17 5.60
CA GLY A 12 19.79 -2.47 6.21
C GLY A 12 18.80 -1.35 6.08
N LYS A 13 19.28 -0.12 6.02
CA LYS A 13 18.37 0.97 5.86
C LYS A 13 17.65 0.94 4.54
N GLU A 14 18.37 0.72 3.47
CA GLU A 14 17.74 0.67 2.19
C GLU A 14 16.86 -0.52 2.06
N LEU A 15 17.31 -1.66 2.51
CA LEU A 15 16.49 -2.84 2.49
C LEU A 15 15.27 -2.64 3.35
N SER A 16 15.42 -1.96 4.49
CA SER A 16 14.31 -1.70 5.37
C SER A 16 13.25 -0.84 4.70
N LYS A 17 13.66 0.12 3.89
CA LYS A 17 12.70 0.93 3.20
C LYS A 17 11.91 0.11 2.21
N GLN A 18 12.56 -0.71 1.44
CA GLN A 18 11.87 -1.53 0.47
C GLN A 18 10.99 -2.54 1.16
N GLU A 19 11.49 -3.12 2.23
CA GLU A 19 10.68 -4.06 2.98
C GLU A 19 9.48 -3.39 3.59
N LYS A 20 9.67 -2.18 4.10
CA LYS A 20 8.57 -1.46 4.69
C LYS A 20 7.51 -1.15 3.65
N THR A 21 7.91 -0.72 2.47
CA THR A 21 6.97 -0.45 1.40
C THR A 21 6.23 -1.71 1.01
N HIS A 22 6.95 -2.83 0.91
CA HIS A 22 6.33 -4.09 0.56
C HIS A 22 5.33 -4.53 1.62
N GLN A 23 5.71 -4.45 2.89
CA GLN A 23 4.82 -4.81 3.97
C GLN A 23 3.61 -3.89 4.01
N GLN A 24 3.82 -2.62 3.77
CA GLN A 24 2.73 -1.67 3.76
C GLN A 24 1.78 -1.97 2.61
N ALA A 25 2.31 -2.31 1.45
CA ALA A 25 1.49 -2.66 0.31
C ALA A 25 0.67 -3.92 0.60
N LEU A 26 1.30 -4.93 1.19
CA LEU A 26 0.59 -6.15 1.53
C LEU A 26 -0.52 -5.86 2.53
N GLY A 27 -0.24 -5.02 3.51
CA GLY A 27 -1.24 -4.66 4.50
C GLY A 27 -2.39 -3.87 3.89
N LEU A 28 -2.08 -2.98 2.97
CA LEU A 28 -3.12 -2.22 2.30
C LEU A 28 -4.01 -3.13 1.47
N ILE A 29 -3.41 -4.11 0.80
CA ILE A 29 -4.20 -5.07 0.05
C ILE A 29 -5.16 -5.80 0.98
N ALA A 30 -4.66 -6.25 2.13
CA ALA A 30 -5.51 -6.93 3.10
C ALA A 30 -6.58 -6.00 3.66
N ALA A 31 -6.23 -4.75 3.91
CA ALA A 31 -7.17 -3.79 4.46
C ALA A 31 -8.27 -3.44 3.46
N HIS A 32 -8.04 -3.66 2.18
CA HIS A 32 -9.05 -3.44 1.17
C HIS A 32 -9.85 -4.71 0.85
N GLY A 33 -9.76 -5.71 1.71
CA GLY A 33 -10.54 -6.93 1.53
C GLY A 33 -9.81 -8.05 0.84
N GLY A 34 -8.51 -7.89 0.61
CA GLY A 34 -7.71 -8.91 -0.03
C GLY A 34 -7.63 -8.72 -1.52
N PRO A 35 -6.73 -9.46 -2.17
CA PRO A 35 -6.52 -9.26 -3.61
C PRO A 35 -7.75 -9.54 -4.45
N GLU A 36 -8.62 -10.42 -3.97
CA GLU A 36 -9.81 -10.76 -4.75
C GLU A 36 -10.82 -9.64 -4.74
N ASN A 37 -10.73 -8.73 -3.77
CA ASN A 37 -11.66 -7.61 -3.70
C ASN A 37 -11.16 -6.39 -4.47
N ILE A 38 -9.93 -6.41 -4.94
CA ILE A 38 -9.34 -5.27 -5.62
C ILE A 38 -9.52 -5.44 -7.12
N VAL A 39 -10.16 -4.46 -7.74
CA VAL A 39 -10.41 -4.49 -9.17
C VAL A 39 -9.29 -3.79 -9.92
N ASP A 40 -8.84 -2.66 -9.39
CA ASP A 40 -7.86 -1.85 -10.07
C ASP A 40 -7.13 -1.00 -9.05
N VAL A 41 -5.89 -0.64 -9.36
CA VAL A 41 -5.06 0.17 -8.50
C VAL A 41 -4.48 1.28 -9.34
N ASN A 42 -4.62 2.50 -8.87
CA ASN A 42 -4.10 3.65 -9.58
C ASN A 42 -3.65 4.67 -8.57
N ALA A 43 -3.07 5.77 -9.02
CA ALA A 43 -2.66 6.83 -8.12
C ALA A 43 -2.73 8.16 -8.83
N CYS A 44 -3.14 9.15 -8.08
CA CYS A 44 -3.06 10.53 -8.49
C CYS A 44 -1.76 11.08 -7.89
N ILE A 45 -1.58 12.39 -7.95
CA ILE A 45 -0.38 12.99 -7.42
C ILE A 45 -0.23 12.74 -5.93
N THR A 46 -1.33 12.78 -5.19
CA THR A 46 -1.28 12.66 -3.74
C THR A 46 -2.12 11.52 -3.19
N ARG A 47 -2.89 10.83 -4.01
CA ARG A 47 -3.84 9.84 -3.52
C ARG A 47 -3.64 8.50 -4.19
N LEU A 48 -3.68 7.46 -3.37
CA LEU A 48 -3.72 6.10 -3.85
C LEU A 48 -5.18 5.74 -4.09
N ARG A 49 -5.51 5.30 -5.27
CA ARG A 49 -6.89 4.98 -5.65
C ARG A 49 -7.01 3.50 -5.92
N ILE A 50 -7.87 2.85 -5.16
CA ILE A 50 -8.07 1.42 -5.29
C ILE A 50 -9.56 1.18 -5.49
N ASP A 51 -9.92 0.59 -6.62
CA ASP A 51 -11.29 0.20 -6.88
C ASP A 51 -11.54 -1.17 -6.31
N VAL A 52 -12.62 -1.33 -5.57
CA VAL A 52 -12.93 -2.59 -4.93
C VAL A 52 -14.29 -3.09 -5.40
N LYS A 53 -14.50 -4.39 -5.24
CA LYS A 53 -15.78 -4.99 -5.58
C LYS A 53 -16.80 -4.75 -4.48
N ASP A 54 -16.36 -4.78 -3.24
CA ASP A 54 -17.24 -4.67 -2.09
C ASP A 54 -16.58 -3.78 -1.05
N LYS A 55 -17.08 -2.56 -0.92
CA LYS A 55 -16.46 -1.62 -0.01
C LYS A 55 -16.70 -1.96 1.45
N SER A 56 -17.66 -2.83 1.72
CA SER A 56 -17.89 -3.22 3.11
C SER A 56 -16.74 -4.05 3.67
N LEU A 57 -15.86 -4.56 2.80
CA LEU A 57 -14.70 -5.33 3.23
C LEU A 57 -13.49 -4.44 3.49
N VAL A 58 -13.61 -3.14 3.25
CA VAL A 58 -12.48 -2.23 3.40
C VAL A 58 -12.42 -1.74 4.85
N ASP A 59 -11.24 -1.87 5.45
CA ASP A 59 -11.01 -1.48 6.84
C ASP A 59 -10.34 -0.11 6.86
N LYS A 60 -11.15 0.93 6.88
CA LYS A 60 -10.63 2.29 6.82
C LYS A 60 -9.78 2.65 8.01
N ASP A 61 -10.17 2.18 9.19
CA ASP A 61 -9.43 2.52 10.40
C ASP A 61 -8.01 1.98 10.33
N THR A 62 -7.85 0.77 9.83
CA THR A 62 -6.54 0.19 9.69
C THR A 62 -5.70 0.96 8.67
N ILE A 63 -6.32 1.38 7.58
CA ILE A 63 -5.60 2.12 6.56
C ILE A 63 -5.04 3.42 7.14
N VAL A 64 -5.86 4.14 7.88
CA VAL A 64 -5.44 5.43 8.42
C VAL A 64 -4.49 5.25 9.59
N ASN A 65 -4.82 4.33 10.50
CA ASN A 65 -4.08 4.23 11.75
C ASN A 65 -2.84 3.37 11.65
N GLN A 66 -2.91 2.28 10.91
CA GLN A 66 -1.79 1.36 10.85
C GLN A 66 -0.91 1.61 9.64
N TYR A 67 -1.49 1.97 8.52
CA TYR A 67 -0.72 2.17 7.30
C TYR A 67 -0.52 3.63 6.97
N GLU A 68 -0.82 4.50 7.94
CA GLU A 68 -0.34 5.88 7.96
C GLU A 68 -0.88 6.75 6.83
N ALA A 69 -2.04 6.44 6.31
CA ALA A 69 -2.65 7.35 5.35
C ALA A 69 -2.97 8.67 6.06
N LEU A 70 -2.71 9.77 5.36
CA LEU A 70 -2.99 11.08 5.92
C LEU A 70 -4.47 11.37 5.95
N GLY A 71 -5.24 10.68 5.14
CA GLY A 71 -6.68 10.81 5.11
C GLY A 71 -7.25 9.72 4.24
N PHE A 72 -8.57 9.64 4.21
CA PHE A 72 -9.24 8.59 3.46
C PHE A 72 -10.56 9.11 2.94
N ALA A 73 -10.88 8.79 1.69
CA ALA A 73 -12.14 9.19 1.08
C ALA A 73 -12.69 8.03 0.27
N GLU A 74 -14.00 7.99 0.13
CA GLU A 74 -14.66 6.99 -0.70
C GLU A 74 -15.41 7.69 -1.80
N ASN A 75 -15.38 7.11 -2.98
CA ASN A 75 -16.17 7.61 -4.08
C ASN A 75 -16.79 6.38 -4.74
N GLY A 76 -17.99 6.01 -4.29
CA GLY A 76 -18.57 4.75 -4.74
C GLY A 76 -17.73 3.60 -4.27
N MET A 77 -17.28 2.80 -5.19
CA MET A 77 -16.42 1.67 -4.87
C MET A 77 -14.94 2.01 -5.00
N GLN A 78 -14.60 3.27 -5.22
CA GLN A 78 -13.21 3.67 -5.30
C GLN A 78 -12.77 4.21 -3.95
N MET A 79 -11.73 3.61 -3.40
CA MET A 79 -11.17 4.00 -2.11
C MET A 79 -9.96 4.87 -2.39
N GLN A 80 -9.89 6.03 -1.76
CA GLN A 80 -8.80 6.98 -1.97
C GLN A 80 -8.09 7.21 -0.64
N SER A 81 -6.84 6.83 -0.59
CA SER A 81 -6.01 7.01 0.60
C SER A 81 -4.98 8.10 0.29
N ILE A 82 -4.88 9.07 1.16
CA ILE A 82 -4.01 10.21 0.91
C ILE A 82 -2.63 9.91 1.46
N TYR A 83 -1.63 9.85 0.58
CA TYR A 83 -0.27 9.53 0.96
C TYR A 83 0.74 10.53 0.44
N GLY A 84 0.29 11.57 -0.25
CA GLY A 84 1.22 12.49 -0.89
C GLY A 84 1.95 11.80 -2.01
N ALA A 85 3.19 12.19 -2.24
CA ALA A 85 3.97 11.65 -3.34
C ALA A 85 4.20 10.15 -3.18
N TYR A 86 4.11 9.63 -1.97
CA TYR A 86 4.31 8.22 -1.71
C TYR A 86 3.21 7.35 -2.32
N ALA A 87 2.09 7.96 -2.69
CA ALA A 87 0.98 7.22 -3.28
C ALA A 87 1.40 6.46 -4.53
N ASN A 88 2.25 7.08 -5.36
CA ASN A 88 2.69 6.43 -6.58
C ASN A 88 3.59 5.23 -6.28
N VAL A 89 4.41 5.35 -5.26
CA VAL A 89 5.29 4.25 -4.86
C VAL A 89 4.44 3.06 -4.41
N LEU A 90 3.44 3.32 -3.60
CA LEU A 90 2.56 2.26 -3.13
C LEU A 90 1.76 1.65 -4.28
N LYS A 91 1.33 2.49 -5.22
CA LYS A 91 0.59 1.98 -6.37
C LYS A 91 1.44 0.97 -7.13
N MET A 92 2.68 1.33 -7.40
CA MET A 92 3.55 0.45 -8.17
C MET A 92 3.81 -0.85 -7.44
N GLU A 93 4.02 -0.77 -6.13
CA GLU A 93 4.27 -1.98 -5.36
C GLU A 93 3.04 -2.88 -5.33
N ILE A 94 1.86 -2.30 -5.13
CA ILE A 94 0.63 -3.07 -5.09
C ILE A 94 0.36 -3.71 -6.45
N GLN A 95 0.55 -2.94 -7.52
CA GLN A 95 0.33 -3.49 -8.85
C GLN A 95 1.28 -4.66 -9.13
N ASP A 96 2.51 -4.53 -8.66
CA ASP A 96 3.48 -5.58 -8.85
C ASP A 96 3.07 -6.84 -8.09
N ILE A 97 2.64 -6.68 -6.85
CA ILE A 97 2.22 -7.82 -6.03
C ILE A 97 1.01 -8.52 -6.67
N LEU A 98 0.07 -7.73 -7.16
CA LEU A 98 -1.17 -8.29 -7.70
C LEU A 98 -1.04 -8.73 -9.15
N GLY A 99 0.08 -8.40 -9.80
CA GLY A 99 0.25 -8.73 -11.19
C GLY A 99 -0.55 -7.85 -12.12
N LEU A 100 -0.97 -6.67 -11.66
CA LEU A 100 -1.69 -5.73 -12.47
C LEU A 100 -0.70 -4.85 -13.20
N GLU A 101 -0.73 -4.86 -14.52
CA GLU A 101 0.19 -4.05 -15.24
C GLU A 101 -0.58 -3.11 -16.10
N GLU A 102 -0.02 -1.95 -16.32
CA GLU A 102 -0.67 -1.01 -17.08
C GLU A 102 -0.53 -1.13 -18.44
#